data_7d39b1f0b210656bea304d79305651d4
#
_entry.id   7d39b1f0b210656bea304d79305651d4
#
_cell.length_a   1.000
_cell.length_b   1.000
_cell.length_c   1.000
_cell.angle_alpha   90.00
_cell.angle_beta   90.00
_cell.angle_gamma   90.00
#
_symmetry.space_group_name_H-M   'P 1'
#
loop_
_entity.id
_entity.type
_entity.pdbx_description
1 polymer ?
#
loop_
_entity_poly.entity_id
_entity_poly.type
_entity_poly.pdbx_seq_one_letter_code
_entity_poly.pdbx_strand_id
1 'polypeptide(L)'
;MNINNKLKSLKEMKYLLLDLDGVCYGSHNGYPLEKVFGLVSKRMTLFIQEKLGLDEKKSKELQTNYFYKYNTSLNGLMLHHNVIGDEFLKYVHDIDISFMKEDKIMRNELENLNMEKFIFTNGSAEHAQNILTRLGIYAVSYTHLTLPTN
;
A
#
# COMPACT_ATOMS: atom_id res chain seq x y z
N MET A 1 -0.41 32.82 -3.17
CA MET A 1 -1.69 32.27 -3.66
C MET A 1 -2.72 32.45 -2.56
N ASN A 2 -3.83 33.15 -2.85
CA ASN A 2 -4.80 33.54 -1.81
C ASN A 2 -5.60 32.30 -1.34
N ILE A 3 -5.79 32.13 -0.02
CA ILE A 3 -6.50 30.99 0.60
C ILE A 3 -7.89 30.80 -0.01
N ASN A 4 -8.61 31.90 -0.31
CA ASN A 4 -9.93 31.86 -0.94
C ASN A 4 -9.92 31.24 -2.33
N ASN A 5 -8.86 31.45 -3.14
CA ASN A 5 -8.74 30.83 -4.46
C ASN A 5 -8.42 29.33 -4.33
N LYS A 6 -7.67 28.92 -3.30
CA LYS A 6 -7.36 27.52 -3.04
C LYS A 6 -8.62 26.75 -2.58
N LEU A 7 -9.43 27.37 -1.73
CA LEU A 7 -10.71 26.79 -1.27
C LEU A 7 -11.75 26.69 -2.40
N LYS A 8 -11.77 27.66 -3.31
CA LYS A 8 -12.66 27.63 -4.49
C LYS A 8 -12.26 26.49 -5.43
N SER A 9 -10.96 26.30 -5.67
CA SER A 9 -10.46 25.22 -6.53
C SER A 9 -10.76 23.82 -5.94
N LEU A 10 -10.73 23.64 -4.63
CA LEU A 10 -11.10 22.38 -3.97
C LEU A 10 -12.59 22.03 -4.15
N LYS A 11 -13.48 23.03 -4.17
CA LYS A 11 -14.93 22.82 -4.40
C LYS A 11 -15.26 22.37 -5.83
N GLU A 12 -14.37 22.62 -6.77
CA GLU A 12 -14.52 22.27 -8.19
C GLU A 12 -13.90 20.89 -8.51
N MET A 13 -13.19 20.27 -7.56
CA MET A 13 -12.61 18.95 -7.74
C MET A 13 -13.69 17.87 -7.66
N LYS A 14 -13.70 16.98 -8.64
CA LYS A 14 -14.63 15.86 -8.72
C LYS A 14 -14.03 14.56 -8.20
N TYR A 15 -12.72 14.46 -8.20
CA TYR A 15 -11.98 13.25 -7.91
C TYR A 15 -10.89 13.49 -6.87
N LEU A 16 -10.75 12.56 -5.96
CA LEU A 16 -9.68 12.52 -4.98
C LEU A 16 -8.92 11.20 -5.14
N LEU A 17 -7.63 11.29 -5.46
CA LEU A 17 -6.73 10.16 -5.48
C LEU A 17 -5.99 10.10 -4.13
N LEU A 18 -6.11 8.98 -3.44
CA LEU A 18 -5.45 8.72 -2.16
C LEU A 18 -4.43 7.60 -2.34
N ASP A 19 -3.19 7.87 -1.99
CA ASP A 19 -2.21 6.80 -1.78
C ASP A 19 -2.57 6.05 -0.48
N LEU A 20 -2.27 4.76 -0.46
CA LEU A 20 -2.54 3.94 0.72
C LEU A 20 -1.46 4.16 1.79
N ASP A 21 -0.20 3.94 1.39
CA ASP A 21 0.96 3.88 2.26
C ASP A 21 1.48 5.29 2.56
N GLY A 22 1.38 5.73 3.82
CA GLY A 22 1.78 7.07 4.24
C GLY A 22 0.70 8.13 4.10
N VAL A 23 -0.43 7.84 3.46
CA VAL A 23 -1.58 8.74 3.31
C VAL A 23 -2.81 8.23 4.05
N CYS A 24 -3.31 7.03 3.74
CA CYS A 24 -4.42 6.45 4.51
C CYS A 24 -3.97 5.97 5.89
N TYR A 25 -2.73 5.50 6.01
CA TYR A 25 -2.09 5.22 7.29
C TYR A 25 -0.65 5.71 7.30
N GLY A 26 -0.13 6.02 8.48
CA GLY A 26 1.22 6.53 8.65
C GLY A 26 1.44 7.00 10.08
N SER A 27 2.54 7.73 10.33
CA SER A 27 2.86 8.26 11.67
C SER A 27 1.82 9.27 12.17
N HIS A 28 1.09 9.93 11.25
CA HIS A 28 0.06 10.91 11.57
C HIS A 28 -1.14 10.32 12.33
N ASN A 29 -1.44 9.03 12.14
CA ASN A 29 -2.52 8.32 12.84
C ASN A 29 -2.01 7.14 13.71
N GLY A 30 -0.72 7.15 14.06
CA GLY A 30 -0.11 6.18 14.97
C GLY A 30 0.31 4.85 14.35
N TYR A 31 0.31 4.75 13.03
CA TYR A 31 0.73 3.57 12.29
C TYR A 31 1.95 3.87 11.39
N PRO A 32 3.16 3.92 11.98
CA PRO A 32 4.35 4.24 11.20
C PRO A 32 4.57 3.21 10.08
N LEU A 33 4.95 3.72 8.90
CA LEU A 33 5.15 2.90 7.69
C LEU A 33 6.12 1.75 7.93
N GLU A 34 7.17 1.99 8.72
CA GLU A 34 8.20 1.02 9.03
C GLU A 34 7.63 -0.25 9.68
N LYS A 35 6.54 -0.11 10.43
CA LYS A 35 5.88 -1.25 11.07
C LYS A 35 5.24 -2.18 10.02
N VAL A 36 4.48 -1.62 9.08
CA VAL A 36 3.82 -2.39 8.02
C VAL A 36 4.85 -2.90 7.02
N PHE A 37 5.73 -2.02 6.53
CA PHE A 37 6.80 -2.40 5.60
C PHE A 37 7.77 -3.42 6.19
N GLY A 38 8.04 -3.37 7.50
CA GLY A 38 8.82 -4.38 8.19
C GLY A 38 8.18 -5.77 8.11
N LEU A 39 6.86 -5.85 8.29
CA LEU A 39 6.12 -7.10 8.15
C LEU A 39 6.15 -7.61 6.70
N VAL A 40 5.86 -6.75 5.73
CA VAL A 40 5.91 -7.09 4.30
C VAL A 40 7.32 -7.51 3.89
N SER A 41 8.35 -6.75 4.29
CA SER A 41 9.75 -7.07 3.99
C SER A 41 10.19 -8.43 4.55
N LYS A 42 9.75 -8.76 5.77
CA LYS A 42 9.99 -10.09 6.36
C LYS A 42 9.34 -11.20 5.52
N ARG A 43 8.09 -11.00 5.09
CA ARG A 43 7.39 -11.95 4.22
C ARG A 43 8.05 -12.09 2.85
N MET A 44 8.55 -10.98 2.27
CA MET A 44 9.34 -11.02 1.03
C MET A 44 10.60 -11.88 1.19
N THR A 45 11.34 -11.68 2.28
CA THR A 45 12.53 -12.50 2.57
C THR A 45 12.17 -13.97 2.65
N LEU A 46 11.09 -14.33 3.38
CA LEU A 46 10.63 -15.73 3.51
C LEU A 46 10.22 -16.31 2.14
N PHE A 47 9.48 -15.55 1.34
CA PHE A 47 9.10 -15.98 -0.01
C PHE A 47 10.33 -16.31 -0.87
N ILE A 48 11.36 -15.47 -0.82
CA ILE A 48 12.60 -15.66 -1.57
C ILE A 48 13.35 -16.91 -1.07
N GLN A 49 13.40 -17.12 0.25
CA GLN A 49 13.98 -18.33 0.83
C GLN A 49 13.28 -19.60 0.33
N GLU A 50 11.94 -19.62 0.40
CA GLU A 50 11.14 -20.78 -0.01
C GLU A 50 11.22 -21.03 -1.52
N LYS A 51 11.15 -19.97 -2.34
CA LYS A 51 11.10 -20.09 -3.79
C LYS A 51 12.46 -20.42 -4.41
N LEU A 52 13.55 -19.87 -3.85
CA LEU A 52 14.90 -19.96 -4.43
C LEU A 52 15.85 -20.84 -3.62
N GLY A 53 15.46 -21.35 -2.45
CA GLY A 53 16.33 -22.16 -1.61
C GLY A 53 17.53 -21.40 -1.01
N LEU A 54 17.41 -20.07 -0.86
CA LEU A 54 18.46 -19.21 -0.32
C LEU A 54 18.35 -19.11 1.21
N ASP A 55 19.49 -18.86 1.87
CA ASP A 55 19.49 -18.48 3.27
C ASP A 55 18.93 -17.06 3.48
N GLU A 56 18.63 -16.69 4.73
CA GLU A 56 18.03 -15.40 5.06
C GLU A 56 18.89 -14.22 4.60
N LYS A 57 20.20 -14.31 4.78
CA LYS A 57 21.12 -13.22 4.41
C LYS A 57 21.12 -12.96 2.91
N LYS A 58 21.28 -14.01 2.12
CA LYS A 58 21.26 -13.91 0.64
C LYS A 58 19.90 -13.45 0.13
N SER A 59 18.81 -13.90 0.77
CA SER A 59 17.45 -13.46 0.41
C SER A 59 17.23 -11.97 0.65
N LYS A 60 17.71 -11.43 1.76
CA LYS A 60 17.66 -9.99 2.05
C LYS A 60 18.53 -9.17 1.09
N GLU A 61 19.73 -9.67 0.80
CA GLU A 61 20.62 -9.04 -0.17
C GLU A 61 19.99 -9.00 -1.55
N LEU A 62 19.39 -10.10 -2.01
CA LEU A 62 18.69 -10.19 -3.29
C LEU A 62 17.48 -9.24 -3.35
N GLN A 63 16.64 -9.25 -2.30
CA GLN A 63 15.50 -8.34 -2.16
C GLN A 63 15.92 -6.89 -2.31
N THR A 64 16.97 -6.49 -1.58
CA THR A 64 17.49 -5.12 -1.58
C THR A 64 18.09 -4.74 -2.93
N ASN A 65 18.91 -5.61 -3.51
CA ASN A 65 19.53 -5.38 -4.82
C ASN A 65 18.49 -5.21 -5.92
N TYR A 66 17.44 -6.03 -5.90
CA TYR A 66 16.37 -5.94 -6.89
C TYR A 66 15.52 -4.68 -6.72
N PHE A 67 15.25 -4.28 -5.48
CA PHE A 67 14.57 -3.01 -5.21
C PHE A 67 15.29 -1.82 -5.84
N TYR A 68 16.60 -1.70 -5.61
CA TYR A 68 17.38 -0.59 -6.17
C TYR A 68 17.57 -0.67 -7.69
N LYS A 69 17.73 -1.88 -8.24
CA LYS A 69 18.03 -2.05 -9.66
C LYS A 69 16.79 -2.01 -10.55
N TYR A 70 15.65 -2.46 -10.04
CA TYR A 70 14.41 -2.66 -10.82
C TYR A 70 13.21 -1.90 -10.26
N ASN A 71 13.43 -0.91 -9.37
CA ASN A 71 12.45 -0.11 -8.65
C ASN A 71 11.58 -0.89 -7.65
N THR A 72 11.36 -2.18 -7.85
CA THR A 72 10.71 -3.08 -6.89
C THR A 72 11.43 -4.42 -6.84
N SER A 73 11.41 -5.09 -5.68
CA SER A 73 11.95 -6.45 -5.56
C SER A 73 11.18 -7.44 -6.43
N LEU A 74 9.87 -7.23 -6.59
CA LEU A 74 9.02 -8.07 -7.44
C LEU A 74 9.45 -8.03 -8.91
N ASN A 75 9.72 -6.84 -9.47
CA ASN A 75 10.16 -6.73 -10.86
C ASN A 75 11.44 -7.54 -11.12
N GLY A 76 12.41 -7.47 -10.20
CA GLY A 76 13.62 -8.28 -10.30
C GLY A 76 13.34 -9.79 -10.21
N LEU A 77 12.44 -10.20 -9.31
CA LEU A 77 12.07 -11.60 -9.15
C LEU A 77 11.33 -12.15 -10.36
N MET A 78 10.40 -11.39 -10.94
CA MET A 78 9.70 -11.77 -12.16
C MET A 78 10.67 -11.93 -13.34
N LEU A 79 11.58 -10.98 -13.49
CA LEU A 79 12.53 -10.95 -14.63
C LEU A 79 13.55 -12.09 -14.57
N HIS A 80 14.04 -12.45 -13.39
CA HIS A 80 15.18 -13.36 -13.23
C HIS A 80 14.84 -14.74 -12.68
N HIS A 81 13.65 -14.91 -12.06
CA HIS A 81 13.31 -16.14 -11.35
C HIS A 81 11.91 -16.69 -11.70
N ASN A 82 11.28 -16.14 -12.74
CA ASN A 82 9.94 -16.57 -13.20
C ASN A 82 8.90 -16.57 -12.07
N VAL A 83 8.99 -15.60 -11.15
CA VAL A 83 8.00 -15.43 -10.08
C VAL A 83 6.72 -14.86 -10.67
N ILE A 84 5.58 -15.43 -10.28
CA ILE A 84 4.26 -14.92 -10.65
C ILE A 84 3.90 -13.78 -9.69
N GLY A 85 3.62 -12.59 -10.26
CA GLY A 85 3.38 -11.38 -9.47
C GLY A 85 2.25 -11.52 -8.46
N ASP A 86 1.12 -12.08 -8.87
CA ASP A 86 -0.05 -12.26 -8.00
C ASP A 86 0.22 -13.23 -6.83
N GLU A 87 0.97 -14.32 -7.07
CA GLU A 87 1.39 -15.24 -6.01
C GLU A 87 2.27 -14.53 -4.98
N PHE A 88 3.24 -13.75 -5.47
CA PHE A 88 4.12 -12.98 -4.61
C PHE A 88 3.35 -11.95 -3.79
N LEU A 89 2.53 -11.13 -4.43
CA LEU A 89 1.75 -10.08 -3.75
C LEU A 89 0.81 -10.68 -2.71
N LYS A 90 0.12 -11.76 -3.02
CA LYS A 90 -0.72 -12.47 -2.07
C LYS A 90 0.06 -12.98 -0.86
N TYR A 91 1.24 -13.56 -1.09
CA TYR A 91 2.08 -14.09 -0.03
C TYR A 91 2.63 -12.98 0.89
N VAL A 92 3.18 -11.92 0.30
CA VAL A 92 3.87 -10.88 1.08
C VAL A 92 2.92 -9.95 1.83
N HIS A 93 1.68 -9.82 1.37
CA HIS A 93 0.65 -9.02 2.03
C HIS A 93 -0.20 -9.81 3.03
N ASP A 94 0.03 -11.12 3.19
CA ASP A 94 -0.55 -11.91 4.27
C ASP A 94 0.19 -11.61 5.58
N ILE A 95 -0.12 -10.47 6.17
CA ILE A 95 0.47 -9.91 7.39
C ILE A 95 -0.58 -9.62 8.44
N ASP A 96 -0.19 -9.71 9.71
CA ASP A 96 -1.07 -9.32 10.81
C ASP A 96 -1.11 -7.80 10.97
N ILE A 97 -2.25 -7.22 10.65
CA ILE A 97 -2.58 -5.80 10.83
C ILE A 97 -3.62 -5.57 11.94
N SER A 98 -3.81 -6.53 12.84
CA SER A 98 -4.79 -6.45 13.95
C SER A 98 -4.54 -5.28 14.91
N PHE A 99 -3.32 -4.75 14.94
CA PHE A 99 -2.95 -3.57 15.71
C PHE A 99 -3.56 -2.27 15.17
N MET A 100 -4.00 -2.23 13.89
CA MET A 100 -4.69 -1.08 13.33
C MET A 100 -6.12 -1.02 13.87
N LYS A 101 -6.59 0.20 14.13
CA LYS A 101 -7.93 0.49 14.60
C LYS A 101 -8.61 1.48 13.68
N GLU A 102 -9.93 1.55 13.79
CA GLU A 102 -10.75 2.49 13.05
C GLU A 102 -10.28 3.95 13.26
N ASP A 103 -10.08 4.67 12.15
CA ASP A 103 -9.79 6.10 12.14
C ASP A 103 -11.08 6.89 11.85
N LYS A 104 -11.81 7.18 12.94
CA LYS A 104 -13.10 7.89 12.85
C LYS A 104 -12.96 9.31 12.33
N ILE A 105 -11.80 9.96 12.57
CA ILE A 105 -11.56 11.33 12.10
C ILE A 105 -11.43 11.30 10.59
N MET A 106 -10.54 10.46 10.06
CA MET A 106 -10.36 10.32 8.62
C MET A 106 -11.64 9.88 7.92
N ARG A 107 -12.37 8.95 8.52
CA ARG A 107 -13.66 8.50 7.98
C ARG A 107 -14.64 9.67 7.82
N ASN A 108 -14.85 10.45 8.90
CA ASN A 108 -15.76 11.59 8.86
C ASN A 108 -15.35 12.65 7.83
N GLU A 109 -14.03 12.93 7.75
CA GLU A 109 -13.53 13.89 6.74
C GLU A 109 -13.78 13.37 5.31
N LEU A 110 -13.53 12.09 5.05
CA LEU A 110 -13.79 11.51 3.74
C LEU A 110 -15.30 11.48 3.40
N GLU A 111 -16.17 11.19 4.36
CA GLU A 111 -17.63 11.22 4.19
C GLU A 111 -18.13 12.61 3.80
N ASN A 112 -17.55 13.66 4.38
CA ASN A 112 -17.95 15.06 4.12
C ASN A 112 -17.42 15.61 2.79
N LEU A 113 -16.48 14.91 2.13
CA LEU A 113 -15.98 15.33 0.81
C LEU A 113 -16.95 14.86 -0.29
N ASN A 114 -17.58 15.81 -0.97
CA ASN A 114 -18.43 15.53 -2.13
C ASN A 114 -17.59 15.30 -3.40
N MET A 115 -16.79 14.24 -3.38
CA MET A 115 -15.90 13.83 -4.46
C MET A 115 -15.92 12.32 -4.60
N GLU A 116 -15.69 11.80 -5.80
CA GLU A 116 -15.36 10.39 -5.99
C GLU A 116 -13.94 10.13 -5.47
N LYS A 117 -13.75 9.05 -4.74
CA LYS A 117 -12.48 8.73 -4.07
C LYS A 117 -11.89 7.45 -4.63
N PHE A 118 -10.63 7.53 -5.03
CA PHE A 118 -9.87 6.44 -5.61
C PHE A 118 -8.67 6.13 -4.74
N ILE A 119 -8.43 4.85 -4.49
CA ILE A 119 -7.20 4.40 -3.84
C ILE A 119 -6.20 4.03 -4.91
N PHE A 120 -5.02 4.58 -4.81
CA PHE A 120 -3.87 4.29 -5.67
C PHE A 120 -2.76 3.66 -4.82
N THR A 121 -2.32 2.47 -5.17
CA THR A 121 -1.27 1.77 -4.40
C THR A 121 -0.48 0.79 -5.28
N ASN A 122 0.77 0.55 -4.93
CA ASN A 122 1.60 -0.52 -5.47
C ASN A 122 1.34 -1.89 -4.82
N GLY A 123 0.52 -1.93 -3.75
CA GLY A 123 0.11 -3.15 -3.08
C GLY A 123 -0.99 -3.90 -3.84
N SER A 124 -1.31 -5.11 -3.40
CA SER A 124 -2.44 -5.86 -3.95
C SER A 124 -3.78 -5.24 -3.55
N ALA A 125 -4.81 -5.48 -4.37
CA ALA A 125 -6.18 -5.05 -4.07
C ALA A 125 -6.67 -5.58 -2.71
N GLU A 126 -6.35 -6.84 -2.41
CA GLU A 126 -6.71 -7.48 -1.15
C GLU A 126 -6.02 -6.81 0.05
N HIS A 127 -4.74 -6.46 -0.08
CA HIS A 127 -4.00 -5.73 0.96
C HIS A 127 -4.63 -4.37 1.24
N ALA A 128 -4.90 -3.60 0.19
CA ALA A 128 -5.57 -2.32 0.32
C ALA A 128 -6.95 -2.45 0.99
N GLN A 129 -7.76 -3.41 0.56
CA GLN A 129 -9.07 -3.68 1.16
C GLN A 129 -8.96 -4.02 2.65
N ASN A 130 -7.99 -4.86 3.04
CA ASN A 130 -7.76 -5.23 4.43
C ASN A 130 -7.40 -4.03 5.30
N ILE A 131 -6.48 -3.18 4.83
CA ILE A 131 -6.08 -1.95 5.55
C ILE A 131 -7.24 -0.97 5.65
N LEU A 132 -7.92 -0.67 4.54
CA LEU A 132 -9.05 0.27 4.53
C LEU A 132 -10.21 -0.20 5.41
N THR A 133 -10.45 -1.51 5.45
CA THR A 133 -11.46 -2.12 6.33
C THR A 133 -11.07 -1.95 7.80
N ARG A 134 -9.80 -2.20 8.14
CA ARG A 134 -9.29 -1.98 9.50
C ARG A 134 -9.38 -0.53 9.96
N LEU A 135 -9.11 0.40 9.06
CA LEU A 135 -9.24 1.83 9.33
C LEU A 135 -10.70 2.32 9.33
N GLY A 136 -11.67 1.48 8.93
CA GLY A 136 -13.09 1.83 8.85
C GLY A 136 -13.43 2.78 7.71
N ILE A 137 -12.55 2.93 6.71
CA ILE A 137 -12.71 3.86 5.60
C ILE A 137 -12.98 3.20 4.24
N TYR A 138 -13.05 1.87 4.20
CA TYR A 138 -13.26 1.13 2.95
C TYR A 138 -14.52 1.59 2.20
N ALA A 139 -15.66 1.70 2.90
CA ALA A 139 -16.94 2.06 2.28
C ALA A 139 -16.98 3.53 1.77
N VAL A 140 -16.13 4.41 2.31
CA VAL A 140 -16.11 5.84 2.00
C VAL A 140 -14.99 6.25 1.04
N SER A 141 -14.05 5.35 0.79
CA SER A 141 -12.89 5.59 -0.09
C SER A 141 -12.85 4.66 -1.30
N TYR A 142 -13.72 3.66 -1.37
CA TYR A 142 -13.70 2.67 -2.43
C TYR A 142 -14.67 3.05 -3.55
N THR A 143 -14.16 3.71 -4.56
CA THR A 143 -14.81 3.77 -5.87
C THR A 143 -14.05 2.95 -6.91
N HIS A 144 -12.72 2.91 -6.88
CA HIS A 144 -11.91 2.05 -7.75
C HIS A 144 -10.52 1.85 -7.15
N LEU A 145 -10.00 0.64 -7.23
CA LEU A 145 -8.62 0.33 -6.90
C LEU A 145 -7.83 0.31 -8.20
N THR A 146 -6.92 1.26 -8.37
CA THR A 146 -6.00 1.25 -9.52
C THR A 146 -4.67 0.73 -9.05
N LEU A 147 -4.29 -0.45 -9.54
CA LEU A 147 -2.92 -0.92 -9.45
C LEU A 147 -2.12 -0.29 -10.59
N PRO A 148 -0.89 0.18 -10.37
CA PRO A 148 -0.02 0.53 -11.48
C PRO A 148 0.21 -0.75 -12.30
N THR A 149 -0.38 -0.80 -13.47
CA THR A 149 -0.05 -1.82 -14.48
C THR A 149 1.27 -1.41 -15.09
N ASN A 150 2.32 -2.16 -14.80
CA ASN A 150 3.57 -2.09 -15.57
C ASN A 150 3.43 -2.83 -16.90
#